data_a0bc4ecc260b67dc4e9f85528f19fc8c
#
_entry.id   a0bc4ecc260b67dc4e9f85528f19fc8c
#
_cell.length_a   1.000
_cell.length_b   1.000
_cell.length_c   1.000
_cell.angle_alpha   90.00
_cell.angle_beta   90.00
_cell.angle_gamma   90.00
#
_symmetry.space_group_name_H-M   'P 1'
#
loop_
_entity.id
_entity.type
_entity.pdbx_description
1 polymer ?
#
loop_
_entity_poly.entity_id
_entity_poly.type
_entity_poly.pdbx_seq_one_letter_code
_entity_poly.pdbx_strand_id
1 'polypeptide(L)'
;GMGFVLEHVDDPGFILRRFRRFLQPGGSIFVAVPNSESLHRRFGHAAGMLSDMELLSDADREFGHQRYFNLRTLTRLCEDEGYRTVRAEGILLKPITNGQMQQLALSPEILGGMLTVGIDYPELCNAILLMLQPQTDE
;
A
#
# COMPACT_ATOMS: atom_id res chain seq x y z
N GLY A 1 13.99 -3.03 2.83
CA GLY A 1 12.57 -2.73 2.63
C GLY A 1 12.30 -1.26 2.35
N MET A 2 11.23 -1.02 1.61
CA MET A 2 10.74 0.35 1.34
C MET A 2 9.34 0.50 1.93
N GLY A 3 9.27 0.80 3.22
CA GLY A 3 8.00 1.07 3.88
C GLY A 3 7.60 2.53 3.73
N PHE A 4 6.47 2.79 3.02
CA PHE A 4 5.88 4.12 2.89
C PHE A 4 6.84 5.17 2.31
N VAL A 5 7.47 4.85 1.20
CA VAL A 5 8.44 5.70 0.49
C VAL A 5 7.91 6.14 -0.88
N LEU A 6 7.34 5.23 -1.65
CA LEU A 6 7.02 5.48 -3.06
C LEU A 6 5.95 6.57 -3.27
N GLU A 7 5.06 6.79 -2.31
CA GLU A 7 4.07 7.86 -2.34
C GLU A 7 4.66 9.25 -2.15
N HIS A 8 5.89 9.35 -1.62
CA HIS A 8 6.57 10.61 -1.30
C HIS A 8 7.59 11.06 -2.36
N VAL A 9 8.09 10.15 -3.17
CA VAL A 9 9.19 10.45 -4.12
C VAL A 9 8.67 10.95 -5.45
N ASP A 10 9.48 11.74 -6.17
CA ASP A 10 9.10 12.32 -7.47
C ASP A 10 8.98 11.24 -8.55
N ASP A 11 9.89 10.28 -8.57
CA ASP A 11 9.91 9.18 -9.54
C ASP A 11 10.07 7.83 -8.83
N PRO A 12 8.96 7.18 -8.48
CA PRO A 12 9.01 5.88 -7.79
C PRO A 12 9.65 4.77 -8.65
N GLY A 13 9.49 4.83 -9.96
CA GLY A 13 10.13 3.87 -10.88
C GLY A 13 11.65 3.97 -10.83
N PHE A 14 12.19 5.17 -10.77
CA PHE A 14 13.63 5.40 -10.63
C PHE A 14 14.17 4.78 -9.33
N ILE A 15 13.46 4.96 -8.21
CA ILE A 15 13.85 4.38 -6.93
C ILE A 15 13.88 2.86 -7.03
N LEU A 16 12.87 2.24 -7.61
CA LEU A 16 12.81 0.78 -7.79
C LEU A 16 13.97 0.27 -8.65
N ARG A 17 14.26 0.93 -9.78
CA ARG A 17 15.40 0.56 -10.64
C ARG A 17 16.72 0.65 -9.89
N ARG A 18 16.88 1.70 -9.10
CA ARG A 18 18.11 1.94 -8.37
C ARG A 18 18.35 0.87 -7.30
N PHE A 19 17.31 0.48 -6.56
CA PHE A 19 17.42 -0.56 -5.54
C PHE A 19 17.72 -1.94 -6.11
N ARG A 20 17.33 -2.21 -7.35
CA ARG A 20 17.61 -3.48 -8.02
C ARG A 20 19.11 -3.79 -8.07
N ARG A 21 19.95 -2.78 -8.19
CA ARG A 21 21.41 -2.92 -8.24
C ARG A 21 22.01 -3.45 -6.95
N PHE A 22 21.34 -3.26 -5.84
CA PHE A 22 21.82 -3.65 -4.52
C PHE A 22 21.31 -5.03 -4.09
N LEU A 23 20.43 -5.65 -4.87
CA LEU A 23 19.92 -6.96 -4.56
C LEU A 23 20.89 -8.04 -5.02
N GLN A 24 21.20 -8.94 -4.11
CA GLN A 24 21.94 -10.15 -4.43
C GLN A 24 21.07 -11.13 -5.23
N PRO A 25 21.65 -12.07 -5.98
CA PRO A 25 20.87 -13.13 -6.63
C PRO A 25 19.95 -13.83 -5.62
N GLY A 26 18.66 -13.95 -5.96
CA GLY A 26 17.64 -14.49 -5.06
C GLY A 26 17.17 -13.54 -3.97
N GLY A 27 17.71 -12.33 -3.90
CA GLY A 27 17.29 -11.31 -2.95
C GLY A 27 15.87 -10.80 -3.20
N SER A 28 15.23 -10.34 -2.14
CA SER A 28 13.87 -9.78 -2.18
C SER A 28 13.84 -8.37 -1.64
N ILE A 29 12.91 -7.58 -2.16
CA ILE A 29 12.60 -6.25 -1.63
C ILE A 29 11.14 -6.22 -1.19
N PHE A 30 10.88 -5.57 -0.06
CA PHE A 30 9.54 -5.34 0.45
C PHE A 30 9.15 -3.90 0.21
N VAL A 31 7.97 -3.68 -0.37
CA VAL A 31 7.42 -2.36 -0.66
C VAL A 31 6.06 -2.25 0.02
N ALA A 32 5.85 -1.21 0.80
CA ALA A 32 4.56 -0.92 1.41
C ALA A 32 4.12 0.50 1.08
N VAL A 33 2.85 0.66 0.73
CA VAL A 33 2.23 1.96 0.42
C VAL A 33 0.81 2.02 0.96
N PRO A 34 0.27 3.23 1.25
CA PRO A 34 -1.15 3.40 1.51
C PRO A 34 -1.99 2.98 0.30
N ASN A 35 -3.17 2.43 0.55
CA ASN A 35 -4.07 1.94 -0.48
C ASN A 35 -5.21 2.94 -0.73
N SER A 36 -5.28 3.48 -1.95
CA SER A 36 -6.35 4.41 -2.36
C SER A 36 -7.74 3.76 -2.34
N GLU A 37 -7.81 2.44 -2.49
CA GLU A 37 -9.04 1.66 -2.57
C GLU A 37 -9.32 0.86 -1.29
N SER A 38 -8.79 1.29 -0.15
CA SER A 38 -9.07 0.65 1.13
C SER A 38 -10.56 0.68 1.48
N LEU A 39 -10.99 -0.25 2.33
CA LEU A 39 -12.41 -0.45 2.65
C LEU A 39 -13.08 0.84 3.15
N HIS A 40 -12.44 1.56 4.07
CA HIS A 40 -13.03 2.81 4.59
C HIS A 40 -13.16 3.90 3.51
N ARG A 41 -12.24 3.94 2.54
CA ARG A 41 -12.32 4.87 1.40
C ARG A 41 -13.43 4.46 0.43
N ARG A 42 -13.62 3.18 0.20
CA ARG A 42 -14.74 2.66 -0.61
C ARG A 42 -16.08 3.01 0.02
N PHE A 43 -16.19 2.90 1.33
CA PHE A 43 -17.40 3.32 2.05
C PHE A 43 -17.61 4.83 1.94
N GLY A 44 -16.58 5.64 2.11
CA GLY A 44 -16.65 7.09 1.93
C GLY A 44 -17.08 7.50 0.52
N HIS A 45 -16.56 6.81 -0.49
CA HIS A 45 -16.94 7.04 -1.88
C HIS A 45 -18.41 6.67 -2.14
N ALA A 46 -18.83 5.50 -1.69
CA ALA A 46 -20.22 5.05 -1.83
C ALA A 46 -21.21 5.94 -1.08
N ALA A 47 -20.79 6.53 0.03
CA ALA A 47 -21.61 7.47 0.81
C ALA A 47 -21.61 8.91 0.23
N GLY A 48 -20.88 9.16 -0.85
CA GLY A 48 -20.78 10.49 -1.47
C GLY A 48 -19.84 11.45 -0.75
N MET A 49 -19.06 10.97 0.23
CA MET A 49 -18.12 11.78 1.00
C MET A 49 -16.75 11.93 0.33
N LEU A 50 -16.43 11.03 -0.59
CA LEU A 50 -15.18 11.02 -1.36
C LEU A 50 -15.54 10.93 -2.84
N SER A 51 -15.30 11.99 -3.59
CA SER A 51 -15.70 12.08 -5.01
C SER A 51 -14.81 11.24 -5.93
N ASP A 52 -13.53 11.10 -5.60
CA ASP A 52 -12.54 10.38 -6.38
C ASP A 52 -11.61 9.61 -5.42
N MET A 53 -11.48 8.31 -5.63
CA MET A 53 -10.65 7.44 -4.78
C MET A 53 -9.14 7.71 -4.92
N GLU A 54 -8.71 8.30 -6.02
CA GLU A 54 -7.32 8.69 -6.25
C GLU A 54 -6.98 10.09 -5.70
N LEU A 55 -7.99 10.82 -5.21
CA LEU A 55 -7.79 12.17 -4.70
C LEU A 55 -7.03 12.17 -3.37
N LEU A 56 -5.92 12.91 -3.33
CA LEU A 56 -5.18 13.15 -2.10
C LEU A 56 -5.96 14.10 -1.19
N SER A 57 -6.07 13.76 0.10
CA SER A 57 -6.61 14.65 1.11
C SER A 57 -5.59 15.76 1.45
N ASP A 58 -6.07 16.83 2.12
CA ASP A 58 -5.17 17.87 2.60
C ASP A 58 -4.13 17.31 3.59
N ALA A 59 -4.54 16.36 4.45
CA ALA A 59 -3.62 15.67 5.35
C ALA A 59 -2.55 14.88 4.59
N ASP A 60 -2.93 14.18 3.50
CA ASP A 60 -1.97 13.45 2.67
C ASP A 60 -0.92 14.40 2.08
N ARG A 61 -1.35 15.56 1.58
CA ARG A 61 -0.45 16.55 1.00
C ARG A 61 0.47 17.16 2.05
N GLU A 62 -0.03 17.42 3.26
CA GLU A 62 0.77 17.91 4.38
C GLU A 62 1.86 16.92 4.80
N PHE A 63 1.58 15.60 4.70
CA PHE A 63 2.56 14.55 4.92
C PHE A 63 3.52 14.34 3.74
N GLY A 64 3.37 15.10 2.65
CA GLY A 64 4.22 15.02 1.47
C GLY A 64 3.86 13.90 0.50
N HIS A 65 2.64 13.36 0.58
CA HIS A 65 2.14 12.39 -0.40
C HIS A 65 1.93 13.07 -1.75
N GLN A 66 2.48 12.50 -2.81
CA GLN A 66 2.35 13.03 -4.18
C GLN A 66 1.36 12.22 -5.02
N ARG A 67 1.05 10.98 -4.62
CA ARG A 67 0.16 10.08 -5.33
C ARG A 67 -0.39 9.01 -4.40
N TYR A 68 -1.43 8.35 -4.89
CA TYR A 68 -1.94 7.12 -4.31
C TYR A 68 -1.61 5.93 -5.19
N PHE A 69 -1.58 4.77 -4.57
CA PHE A 69 -1.54 3.48 -5.24
C PHE A 69 -2.73 2.62 -4.81
N ASN A 70 -3.17 1.74 -5.69
CA ASN A 70 -3.95 0.56 -5.35
C ASN A 70 -3.12 -0.69 -5.68
N LEU A 71 -3.64 -1.88 -5.41
CA LEU A 71 -2.90 -3.13 -5.65
C LEU A 71 -2.48 -3.25 -7.12
N ARG A 72 -3.38 -2.96 -8.04
CA ARG A 72 -3.14 -3.05 -9.48
C ARG A 72 -2.06 -2.07 -9.95
N THR A 73 -2.17 -0.80 -9.57
CA THR A 73 -1.23 0.23 -10.03
C THR A 73 0.16 0.04 -9.42
N LEU A 74 0.24 -0.38 -8.16
CA LEU A 74 1.52 -0.68 -7.52
C LEU A 74 2.18 -1.90 -8.17
N THR A 75 1.43 -2.98 -8.38
CA THR A 75 1.94 -4.19 -9.03
C THR A 75 2.47 -3.87 -10.43
N ARG A 76 1.71 -3.11 -11.22
CA ARG A 76 2.11 -2.70 -12.57
C ARG A 76 3.41 -1.89 -12.55
N LEU A 77 3.52 -0.90 -11.65
CA LEU A 77 4.74 -0.11 -11.52
C LEU A 77 5.95 -1.01 -11.25
N CYS A 78 5.83 -1.94 -10.32
CA CYS A 78 6.93 -2.85 -9.97
C CYS A 78 7.28 -3.78 -11.14
N GLU A 79 6.30 -4.31 -11.86
CA GLU A 79 6.52 -5.14 -13.06
C GLU A 79 7.22 -4.36 -14.17
N ASP A 80 6.78 -3.12 -14.43
CA ASP A 80 7.38 -2.25 -15.45
C ASP A 80 8.85 -1.95 -15.13
N GLU A 81 9.22 -1.95 -13.85
CA GLU A 81 10.58 -1.70 -13.40
C GLU A 81 11.42 -2.99 -13.23
N GLY A 82 10.93 -4.10 -13.73
CA GLY A 82 11.68 -5.35 -13.82
C GLY A 82 11.61 -6.24 -12.59
N TYR A 83 10.55 -6.09 -11.79
CA TYR A 83 10.28 -6.98 -10.65
C TYR A 83 9.12 -7.91 -10.96
N ARG A 84 9.07 -9.02 -10.25
CA ARG A 84 7.88 -9.87 -10.15
C ARG A 84 7.38 -9.87 -8.72
N THR A 85 6.07 -9.87 -8.54
CA THR A 85 5.46 -9.99 -7.23
C THR A 85 5.45 -11.45 -6.80
N VAL A 86 6.16 -11.74 -5.72
CA VAL A 86 6.19 -13.08 -5.14
C VAL A 86 5.02 -13.25 -4.18
N ARG A 87 4.69 -12.19 -3.43
CA ARG A 87 3.62 -12.19 -2.43
C ARG A 87 3.04 -10.80 -2.29
N ALA A 88 1.71 -10.74 -2.14
CA ALA A 88 0.99 -9.53 -1.82
C ALA A 88 0.20 -9.75 -0.54
N GLU A 89 0.35 -8.85 0.42
CA GLU A 89 -0.35 -8.89 1.70
C GLU A 89 -1.02 -7.55 1.99
N GLY A 90 -2.12 -7.60 2.72
CA GLY A 90 -2.77 -6.41 3.23
C GLY A 90 -2.33 -6.09 4.65
N ILE A 91 -2.31 -4.81 4.96
CA ILE A 91 -2.01 -4.29 6.29
C ILE A 91 -3.24 -3.56 6.81
N LEU A 92 -3.85 -4.11 7.83
CA LEU A 92 -4.98 -3.58 8.57
C LEU A 92 -6.26 -3.44 7.72
N LEU A 93 -7.13 -4.41 7.86
CA LEU A 93 -8.47 -4.37 7.30
C LEU A 93 -9.41 -3.67 8.30
N LYS A 94 -9.84 -2.45 7.96
CA LYS A 94 -10.72 -1.67 8.82
C LYS A 94 -11.79 -0.93 7.99
N PRO A 95 -13.04 -0.83 8.53
CA PRO A 95 -14.15 -0.21 7.79
C PRO A 95 -14.23 1.31 7.94
N ILE A 96 -13.48 1.91 8.85
CA ILE A 96 -13.57 3.32 9.23
C ILE A 96 -12.19 3.94 9.31
N THR A 97 -12.11 5.27 9.43
CA THR A 97 -10.84 6.00 9.52
C THR A 97 -10.05 5.67 10.79
N ASN A 98 -8.75 5.96 10.80
CA ASN A 98 -7.92 5.80 11.99
C ASN A 98 -8.46 6.59 13.18
N GLY A 99 -8.93 7.83 12.96
CA GLY A 99 -9.52 8.65 14.02
C GLY A 99 -10.76 8.01 14.62
N GLN A 100 -11.64 7.46 13.79
CA GLN A 100 -12.84 6.75 14.24
C GLN A 100 -12.48 5.46 14.97
N MET A 101 -11.47 4.72 14.50
CA MET A 101 -10.96 3.53 15.19
C MET A 101 -10.49 3.84 16.61
N GLN A 102 -9.77 4.94 16.79
CA GLN A 102 -9.30 5.37 18.11
C GLN A 102 -10.46 5.67 19.05
N GLN A 103 -11.55 6.27 18.55
CA GLN A 103 -12.73 6.57 19.36
C GLN A 103 -13.45 5.33 19.87
N LEU A 104 -13.37 4.21 19.15
CA LEU A 104 -14.00 2.96 19.55
C LEU A 104 -13.27 2.24 20.69
N ALA A 105 -12.01 2.59 20.94
CA ALA A 105 -11.18 1.97 21.97
C ALA A 105 -11.21 0.44 21.92
N LEU A 106 -11.03 -0.13 20.72
CA LEU A 106 -11.07 -1.58 20.50
C LEU A 106 -9.95 -2.29 21.27
N SER A 107 -10.24 -3.52 21.71
CA SER A 107 -9.25 -4.33 22.41
C SER A 107 -8.07 -4.68 21.50
N PRO A 108 -6.86 -4.92 22.09
CA PRO A 108 -5.70 -5.37 21.32
C PRO A 108 -5.95 -6.67 20.56
N GLU A 109 -6.79 -7.58 21.09
CA GLU A 109 -7.15 -8.83 20.45
C GLU A 109 -7.94 -8.62 19.16
N ILE A 110 -8.90 -7.69 19.16
CA ILE A 110 -9.67 -7.34 17.96
C ILE A 110 -8.78 -6.64 16.93
N LEU A 111 -7.94 -5.71 17.36
CA LEU A 111 -6.97 -5.04 16.46
C LEU A 111 -6.02 -6.07 15.85
N GLY A 112 -5.51 -7.02 16.64
CA GLY A 112 -4.70 -8.13 16.15
C GLY A 112 -5.43 -9.00 15.14
N GLY A 113 -6.71 -9.27 15.36
CA GLY A 113 -7.57 -10.00 14.43
C GLY A 113 -7.72 -9.26 13.10
N MET A 114 -7.92 -7.94 13.12
CA MET A 114 -8.02 -7.10 11.93
C MET A 114 -6.71 -7.09 11.11
N LEU A 115 -5.57 -7.13 11.79
CA LEU A 115 -4.26 -7.27 11.14
C LEU A 115 -4.12 -8.66 10.51
N THR A 116 -4.43 -9.72 11.25
CA THR A 116 -4.29 -11.10 10.79
C THR A 116 -5.19 -11.40 9.58
N VAL A 117 -6.46 -11.06 9.65
CA VAL A 117 -7.41 -11.27 8.54
C VAL A 117 -6.99 -10.41 7.34
N GLY A 118 -6.53 -9.20 7.58
CA GLY A 118 -6.13 -8.27 6.52
C GLY A 118 -5.02 -8.79 5.62
N ILE A 119 -4.15 -9.68 6.11
CA ILE A 119 -3.06 -10.26 5.31
C ILE A 119 -3.58 -10.81 3.97
N ASP A 120 -4.75 -11.44 3.97
CA ASP A 120 -5.32 -12.10 2.79
C ASP A 120 -6.14 -11.17 1.90
N TYR A 121 -6.27 -9.88 2.26
CA TYR A 121 -7.10 -8.91 1.54
C TYR A 121 -6.33 -7.63 1.17
N PRO A 122 -5.22 -7.75 0.41
CA PRO A 122 -4.39 -6.57 0.07
C PRO A 122 -5.16 -5.48 -0.68
N GLU A 123 -6.19 -5.84 -1.44
CA GLU A 123 -7.02 -4.88 -2.20
C GLU A 123 -7.94 -4.03 -1.33
N LEU A 124 -8.24 -4.48 -0.10
CA LEU A 124 -9.19 -3.80 0.80
C LEU A 124 -8.53 -3.16 2.02
N CYS A 125 -7.31 -3.53 2.34
CA CYS A 125 -6.62 -3.05 3.53
C CYS A 125 -6.20 -1.59 3.44
N ASN A 126 -5.89 -1.03 4.59
CA ASN A 126 -5.39 0.34 4.73
C ASN A 126 -4.09 0.57 3.94
N ALA A 127 -3.21 -0.42 3.95
CA ALA A 127 -1.96 -0.41 3.19
C ALA A 127 -1.73 -1.74 2.49
N ILE A 128 -0.84 -1.73 1.51
CA ILE A 128 -0.46 -2.89 0.69
C ILE A 128 1.02 -3.15 0.92
N LEU A 129 1.37 -4.42 1.15
CA LEU A 129 2.75 -4.88 1.21
C LEU A 129 3.01 -5.85 0.06
N LEU A 130 3.98 -5.54 -0.77
CA LEU A 130 4.46 -6.44 -1.82
C LEU A 130 5.85 -6.97 -1.45
N MET A 131 6.03 -8.26 -1.62
CA MET A 131 7.34 -8.90 -1.66
C MET A 131 7.72 -9.11 -3.13
N LEU A 132 8.83 -8.51 -3.54
CA LEU A 132 9.28 -8.47 -4.92
C LEU A 132 10.62 -9.17 -5.06
N GLN A 133 10.81 -9.81 -6.22
CA GLN A 133 12.11 -10.28 -6.67
C GLN A 133 12.37 -9.76 -8.09
N PRO A 134 13.63 -9.50 -8.46
CA PRO A 134 13.94 -9.14 -9.84
C PRO A 134 13.45 -10.21 -10.81
N GLN A 135 12.90 -9.79 -11.95
CA GLN A 135 12.61 -10.69 -13.06
C GLN A 135 13.93 -11.22 -13.60
N THR A 136 13.96 -12.51 -13.86
CA THR A 136 15.11 -13.12 -14.52
C THR A 136 14.97 -12.97 -16.02
N ASP A 137 16.03 -12.47 -16.66
CA ASP A 137 16.12 -12.47 -18.14
C ASP A 137 16.36 -13.91 -18.60
N GLU A 138 15.32 -14.50 -19.14
CA GLU A 138 15.45 -15.78 -19.86
C GLU A 138 15.46 -15.54 -21.36
#